data_3c9b336dc3ba6747eecb0c20c1286203
#
_entry.id   3c9b336dc3ba6747eecb0c20c1286203
#
_cell.length_a   1.000
_cell.length_b   1.000
_cell.length_c   1.000
_cell.angle_alpha   90.00
_cell.angle_beta   90.00
_cell.angle_gamma   90.00
#
_symmetry.space_group_name_H-M   'P 1'
#
loop_
_entity.id
_entity.type
_entity.pdbx_description
1 polymer ?
#
loop_
_entity_poly.entity_id
_entity_poly.type
_entity_poly.pdbx_seq_one_letter_code
_entity_poly.pdbx_strand_id
1 'polypeptide(L)'
;MPHRDALLARDYGNRVHICHASTQGTVELLQWAKEHDIPLTAEVTPHHLLMTDDKLRTYDGLFRVNPPLREQRDTEALRQALLDGTIDCVATDHAPHGSEDKCVEFENARPGMLGLESSLAVIAKLFVETGLADWRFIARV
;
A
#
# COMPACT_ATOMS: atom_id res chain seq x y z
N MET A 1 11.63 8.45 -2.48
CA MET A 1 12.22 8.15 -3.80
C MET A 1 11.25 8.26 -4.98
N PRO A 2 9.91 8.08 -4.84
CA PRO A 2 8.98 8.06 -6.00
C PRO A 2 9.05 9.29 -6.92
N HIS A 3 9.27 10.49 -6.39
CA HIS A 3 9.40 11.73 -7.19
C HIS A 3 10.55 11.68 -8.18
N ARG A 4 11.72 11.21 -7.76
CA ARG A 4 12.88 11.05 -8.68
C ARG A 4 12.53 10.08 -9.80
N ASP A 5 11.89 8.97 -9.45
CA ASP A 5 11.58 7.91 -10.40
C ASP A 5 10.49 8.35 -11.39
N ALA A 6 9.52 9.17 -10.94
CA ALA A 6 8.53 9.81 -11.80
C ALA A 6 9.16 10.81 -12.79
N LEU A 7 10.12 11.63 -12.35
CA LEU A 7 10.85 12.53 -13.21
C LEU A 7 11.68 11.79 -14.26
N LEU A 8 12.34 10.69 -13.87
CA LEU A 8 13.08 9.84 -14.80
C LEU A 8 12.13 9.16 -15.81
N ALA A 9 10.97 8.68 -15.38
CA ALA A 9 9.96 8.12 -16.27
C ALA A 9 9.51 9.13 -17.31
N ARG A 10 9.26 10.38 -16.89
CA ARG A 10 8.90 11.49 -17.78
C ARG A 10 9.99 11.80 -18.80
N ASP A 11 11.22 11.95 -18.32
CA ASP A 11 12.33 12.45 -19.16
C ASP A 11 12.84 11.41 -20.15
N TYR A 12 12.73 10.14 -19.81
CA TYR A 12 13.21 9.01 -20.64
C TYR A 12 12.11 8.16 -21.26
N GLY A 13 10.84 8.41 -20.95
CA GLY A 13 9.70 7.66 -21.48
C GLY A 13 9.61 6.21 -20.98
N ASN A 14 10.31 5.86 -19.91
CA ASN A 14 10.31 4.52 -19.34
C ASN A 14 9.09 4.28 -18.46
N ARG A 15 8.56 3.06 -18.48
CA ARG A 15 7.53 2.65 -17.52
C ARG A 15 8.15 2.41 -16.15
N VAL A 16 7.52 2.98 -15.13
CA VAL A 16 7.90 2.77 -13.72
C VAL A 16 6.68 2.31 -12.93
N HIS A 17 6.87 1.35 -12.05
CA HIS A 17 5.85 0.90 -11.11
C HIS A 17 6.31 1.19 -9.68
N ILE A 18 5.45 1.86 -8.90
CA ILE A 18 5.69 2.15 -7.49
C ILE A 18 5.10 1.02 -6.66
N CYS A 19 5.97 0.20 -6.07
CA CYS A 19 5.55 -0.86 -5.17
C CYS A 19 5.11 -0.28 -3.81
N HIS A 20 4.12 -0.93 -3.18
CA HIS A 20 3.61 -0.69 -1.83
C HIS A 20 3.52 0.80 -1.45
N ALA A 21 2.76 1.59 -2.23
CA ALA A 21 2.44 2.97 -1.89
C ALA A 21 1.84 3.04 -0.48
N SER A 22 2.35 3.97 0.36
CA SER A 22 1.97 4.02 1.77
C SER A 22 1.59 5.41 2.29
N THR A 23 1.69 6.47 1.49
CA THR A 23 1.46 7.84 1.94
C THR A 23 0.56 8.63 1.00
N GLN A 24 -0.16 9.61 1.55
CA GLN A 24 -0.90 10.63 0.78
C GLN A 24 0.00 11.34 -0.23
N GLY A 25 1.25 11.68 0.13
CA GLY A 25 2.18 12.33 -0.80
C GLY A 25 2.55 11.46 -2.00
N THR A 26 2.50 10.12 -1.87
CA THR A 26 2.64 9.23 -3.03
C THR A 26 1.40 9.29 -3.92
N VAL A 27 0.21 9.38 -3.34
CA VAL A 27 -1.05 9.53 -4.09
C VAL A 27 -1.04 10.85 -4.90
N GLU A 28 -0.66 11.95 -4.28
CA GLU A 28 -0.54 13.26 -4.94
C GLU A 28 0.43 13.22 -6.13
N LEU A 29 1.55 12.52 -5.96
CA LEU A 29 2.50 12.31 -7.06
C LEU A 29 1.92 11.47 -8.19
N LEU A 30 1.17 10.42 -7.89
CA LEU A 30 0.52 9.57 -8.90
C LEU A 30 -0.54 10.34 -9.67
N GLN A 31 -1.34 11.17 -9.01
CA GLN A 31 -2.30 12.06 -9.64
C GLN A 31 -1.60 13.03 -10.61
N TRP A 32 -0.56 13.71 -10.13
CA TRP A 32 0.25 14.57 -10.98
C TRP A 32 0.84 13.82 -12.18
N ALA A 33 1.35 12.61 -11.99
CA ALA A 33 1.91 11.81 -13.08
C ALA A 33 0.85 11.45 -14.13
N LYS A 34 -0.35 11.08 -13.71
CA LYS A 34 -1.47 10.77 -14.62
C LYS A 34 -1.95 12.00 -15.39
N GLU A 35 -2.01 13.17 -14.75
CA GLU A 35 -2.36 14.44 -15.39
C GLU A 35 -1.34 14.87 -16.47
N HIS A 36 -0.11 14.36 -16.40
CA HIS A 36 0.96 14.71 -17.32
C HIS A 36 1.35 13.55 -18.26
N ASP A 37 0.50 12.52 -18.36
CA ASP A 37 0.73 11.34 -19.21
C ASP A 37 2.07 10.63 -18.95
N ILE A 38 2.58 10.72 -17.71
CA ILE A 38 3.80 10.04 -17.31
C ILE A 38 3.48 8.54 -17.09
N PRO A 39 4.25 7.61 -17.69
CA PRO A 39 3.97 6.17 -17.62
C PRO A 39 4.33 5.58 -16.25
N LEU A 40 3.58 6.00 -15.22
CA LEU A 40 3.74 5.59 -13.84
C LEU A 40 2.51 4.82 -13.38
N THR A 41 2.72 3.65 -12.80
CA THR A 41 1.70 2.84 -12.14
C THR A 41 2.07 2.58 -10.68
N ALA A 42 1.11 2.18 -9.86
CA ALA A 42 1.37 1.89 -8.45
C ALA A 42 0.45 0.79 -7.91
N GLU A 43 0.95 0.15 -6.87
CA GLU A 43 0.19 -0.79 -6.06
C GLU A 43 0.11 -0.33 -4.60
N VAL A 44 -0.87 -0.86 -3.89
CA VAL A 44 -1.03 -0.69 -2.44
C VAL A 44 -1.22 -2.05 -1.77
N THR A 45 -0.79 -2.19 -0.53
CA THR A 45 -0.94 -3.45 0.19
C THR A 45 -2.20 -3.48 1.06
N PRO A 46 -2.76 -4.67 1.37
CA PRO A 46 -3.91 -4.79 2.26
C PRO A 46 -3.66 -4.18 3.65
N HIS A 47 -2.45 -4.31 4.18
CA HIS A 47 -2.12 -3.79 5.51
C HIS A 47 -2.02 -2.25 5.52
N HIS A 48 -1.55 -1.58 4.46
CA HIS A 48 -1.57 -0.12 4.37
C HIS A 48 -2.99 0.44 4.13
N LEU A 49 -3.91 -0.37 3.60
CA LEU A 49 -5.32 0.00 3.49
C LEU A 49 -6.09 -0.20 4.80
N LEU A 50 -5.68 -1.15 5.65
CA LEU A 50 -6.44 -1.55 6.83
C LEU A 50 -5.94 -0.93 8.13
N MET A 51 -4.61 -0.85 8.32
CA MET A 51 -3.97 -0.54 9.59
C MET A 51 -3.29 0.83 9.58
N THR A 52 -3.24 1.43 10.77
CA THR A 52 -2.53 2.69 11.01
C THR A 52 -1.36 2.49 11.96
N ASP A 53 -0.54 3.51 12.12
CA ASP A 53 0.59 3.58 13.04
C ASP A 53 0.19 3.43 14.52
N ASP A 54 -1.10 3.53 14.86
CA ASP A 54 -1.60 3.19 16.19
C ASP A 54 -1.21 1.76 16.62
N LYS A 55 -1.07 0.84 15.66
CA LYS A 55 -0.61 -0.52 15.93
C LYS A 55 0.82 -0.57 16.44
N LEU A 56 1.64 0.44 16.13
CA LEU A 56 3.03 0.50 16.56
C LEU A 56 3.19 0.91 18.03
N ARG A 57 2.13 1.41 18.70
CA ARG A 57 2.16 1.82 20.11
C ARG A 57 2.51 0.68 21.06
N THR A 58 2.28 -0.55 20.67
CA THR A 58 2.61 -1.75 21.45
C THR A 58 4.05 -2.21 21.29
N TYR A 59 4.79 -1.66 20.32
CA TYR A 59 6.12 -2.13 19.93
C TYR A 59 6.16 -3.63 19.58
N ASP A 60 5.02 -4.19 19.14
CA ASP A 60 4.93 -5.58 18.70
C ASP A 60 5.58 -5.73 17.32
N GLY A 61 6.61 -6.57 17.21
CA GLY A 61 7.33 -6.85 15.97
C GLY A 61 6.44 -7.36 14.84
N LEU A 62 5.25 -7.91 15.12
CA LEU A 62 4.28 -8.33 14.11
C LEU A 62 3.84 -7.18 13.20
N PHE A 63 3.80 -5.94 13.72
CA PHE A 63 3.41 -4.76 12.95
C PHE A 63 4.58 -4.04 12.27
N ARG A 64 5.79 -4.57 12.39
CA ARG A 64 6.93 -4.02 11.68
C ARG A 64 6.91 -4.44 10.22
N VAL A 65 6.62 -3.48 9.33
CA VAL A 65 6.58 -3.62 7.87
C VAL A 65 7.41 -2.54 7.19
N ASN A 66 7.74 -2.70 5.93
CA ASN A 66 8.45 -1.71 5.14
C ASN A 66 7.81 -1.59 3.74
N PRO A 67 7.21 -0.43 3.39
CA PRO A 67 7.12 0.82 4.19
C PRO A 67 6.38 0.64 5.52
N PRO A 68 6.68 1.50 6.54
CA PRO A 68 5.98 1.41 7.81
C PRO A 68 4.50 1.82 7.67
N LEU A 69 3.66 1.33 8.59
CA LEU A 69 2.28 1.79 8.74
C LEU A 69 2.26 3.30 8.97
N ARG A 70 1.22 3.96 8.44
CA ARG A 70 1.09 5.42 8.43
C ARG A 70 -0.14 5.89 9.20
N GLU A 71 -0.31 7.19 9.26
CA GLU A 71 -1.44 7.83 9.91
C GLU A 71 -2.76 7.54 9.17
N GLN A 72 -3.87 7.79 9.87
CA GLN A 72 -5.22 7.59 9.34
C GLN A 72 -5.44 8.34 8.00
N ARG A 73 -4.94 9.57 7.88
CA ARG A 73 -5.06 10.37 6.64
C ARG A 73 -4.41 9.69 5.42
N ASP A 74 -3.26 9.02 5.63
CA ASP A 74 -2.57 8.29 4.56
C ASP A 74 -3.41 7.08 4.13
N THR A 75 -3.93 6.31 5.08
CA THR A 75 -4.80 5.16 4.83
C THR A 75 -6.07 5.55 4.07
N GLU A 76 -6.69 6.67 4.43
CA GLU A 76 -7.88 7.20 3.74
C GLU A 76 -7.56 7.65 2.32
N ALA A 77 -6.45 8.35 2.12
CA ALA A 77 -5.99 8.77 0.80
C ALA A 77 -5.70 7.57 -0.12
N LEU A 78 -5.06 6.51 0.40
CA LEU A 78 -4.79 5.28 -0.34
C LEU A 78 -6.09 4.56 -0.76
N ARG A 79 -7.08 4.47 0.14
CA ARG A 79 -8.39 3.87 -0.16
C ARG A 79 -9.11 4.63 -1.27
N GLN A 80 -9.13 5.96 -1.19
CA GLN A 80 -9.75 6.79 -2.21
C GLN A 80 -9.01 6.64 -3.55
N ALA A 81 -7.69 6.65 -3.54
CA ALA A 81 -6.87 6.50 -4.72
C ALA A 81 -7.03 5.14 -5.42
N LEU A 82 -7.31 4.08 -4.66
CA LEU A 82 -7.63 2.77 -5.22
C LEU A 82 -9.05 2.75 -5.84
N LEU A 83 -10.02 3.43 -5.21
CA LEU A 83 -11.39 3.54 -5.73
C LEU A 83 -11.45 4.30 -7.06
N ASP A 84 -10.79 5.45 -7.14
CA ASP A 84 -10.81 6.31 -8.33
C ASP A 84 -9.83 5.87 -9.43
N GLY A 85 -8.97 4.86 -9.15
CA GLY A 85 -8.02 4.32 -10.10
C GLY A 85 -6.71 5.10 -10.18
N THR A 86 -6.43 6.01 -9.26
CA THR A 86 -5.11 6.64 -9.11
C THR A 86 -4.05 5.60 -8.76
N ILE A 87 -4.38 4.64 -7.89
CA ILE A 87 -3.62 3.40 -7.66
C ILE A 87 -4.23 2.30 -8.51
N ASP A 88 -3.39 1.52 -9.16
CA ASP A 88 -3.80 0.58 -10.22
C ASP A 88 -4.23 -0.78 -9.68
N CYS A 89 -3.58 -1.28 -8.61
CA CYS A 89 -3.87 -2.61 -8.08
C CYS A 89 -3.50 -2.78 -6.61
N VAL A 90 -3.91 -3.91 -6.06
CA VAL A 90 -3.51 -4.40 -4.74
C VAL A 90 -2.45 -5.49 -4.90
N ALA A 91 -1.33 -5.37 -4.19
CA ALA A 91 -0.33 -6.43 -4.07
C ALA A 91 -0.14 -6.80 -2.60
N THR A 92 0.06 -8.07 -2.32
CA THR A 92 0.04 -8.57 -0.93
C THR A 92 1.25 -8.16 -0.12
N ASP A 93 2.39 -7.94 -0.76
CA ASP A 93 3.69 -7.82 -0.09
C ASP A 93 3.89 -8.93 0.97
N HIS A 94 3.54 -10.16 0.59
CA HIS A 94 3.55 -11.33 1.48
C HIS A 94 4.99 -11.67 1.87
N ALA A 95 5.37 -11.31 3.09
CA ALA A 95 6.70 -11.52 3.64
C ALA A 95 6.61 -12.24 5.00
N PRO A 96 6.43 -13.58 4.99
CA PRO A 96 6.37 -14.37 6.21
C PRO A 96 7.74 -14.44 6.89
N HIS A 97 7.72 -14.32 8.22
CA HIS A 97 8.88 -14.52 9.08
C HIS A 97 8.52 -15.42 10.25
N GLY A 98 9.46 -16.24 10.69
CA GLY A 98 9.27 -17.09 11.85
C GLY A 98 9.13 -16.31 13.16
N SER A 99 8.67 -17.00 14.21
CA SER A 99 8.54 -16.39 15.53
C SER A 99 9.87 -15.87 16.07
N GLU A 100 10.97 -16.53 15.76
CA GLU A 100 12.33 -16.12 16.09
C GLU A 100 12.75 -14.78 15.50
N ASP A 101 12.17 -14.40 14.37
CA ASP A 101 12.41 -13.13 13.69
C ASP A 101 11.42 -12.02 14.12
N LYS A 102 10.27 -12.40 14.63
CA LYS A 102 9.18 -11.45 14.96
C LYS A 102 8.99 -11.23 16.47
N CYS A 103 9.24 -12.26 17.31
CA CYS A 103 9.10 -12.16 18.77
C CYS A 103 10.40 -11.67 19.43
N VAL A 104 10.94 -10.59 18.91
CA VAL A 104 12.14 -9.88 19.42
C VAL A 104 11.80 -8.41 19.61
N GLU A 105 12.73 -7.63 20.15
CA GLU A 105 12.56 -6.17 20.26
C GLU A 105 12.20 -5.58 18.90
N PHE A 106 11.28 -4.62 18.89
CA PHE A 106 10.72 -4.03 17.66
C PHE A 106 11.78 -3.60 16.65
N GLU A 107 12.87 -3.00 17.10
CA GLU A 107 13.97 -2.54 16.23
C GLU A 107 14.76 -3.69 15.58
N ASN A 108 14.72 -4.86 16.18
CA ASN A 108 15.42 -6.06 15.69
C ASN A 108 14.50 -6.99 14.86
N ALA A 109 13.16 -6.85 15.01
CA ALA A 109 12.20 -7.67 14.28
C ALA A 109 12.35 -7.47 12.77
N ARG A 110 12.28 -8.53 11.98
CA ARG A 110 12.33 -8.41 10.52
C ARG A 110 11.08 -7.71 9.98
N PRO A 111 11.20 -6.73 9.05
CA PRO A 111 10.06 -6.09 8.44
C PRO A 111 9.36 -7.06 7.48
N GLY A 112 8.06 -7.19 7.60
CA GLY A 112 7.21 -8.04 6.75
C GLY A 112 5.99 -8.56 7.49
N MET A 113 4.97 -8.94 6.73
CA MET A 113 3.68 -9.40 7.25
C MET A 113 3.09 -10.47 6.34
N LEU A 114 2.28 -11.35 6.90
CA LEU A 114 1.43 -12.26 6.14
C LEU A 114 0.34 -11.45 5.40
N GLY A 115 0.13 -11.69 4.12
CA GLY A 115 -0.84 -10.96 3.31
C GLY A 115 -1.61 -11.83 2.33
N LEU A 116 -1.00 -12.92 1.83
CA LEU A 116 -1.55 -13.70 0.73
C LEU A 116 -2.94 -14.28 1.06
N GLU A 117 -3.09 -14.91 2.21
CA GLU A 117 -4.34 -15.58 2.61
C GLU A 117 -5.47 -14.61 2.98
N SER A 118 -5.12 -13.42 3.45
CA SER A 118 -6.07 -12.42 3.96
C SER A 118 -6.41 -11.30 2.97
N SER A 119 -5.66 -11.17 1.88
CA SER A 119 -5.80 -10.04 0.94
C SER A 119 -7.23 -9.85 0.45
N LEU A 120 -7.82 -10.90 -0.14
CA LEU A 120 -9.19 -10.82 -0.65
C LEU A 120 -10.20 -10.46 0.44
N ALA A 121 -10.08 -11.06 1.62
CA ALA A 121 -10.99 -10.79 2.74
C ALA A 121 -10.88 -9.35 3.23
N VAL A 122 -9.66 -8.79 3.31
CA VAL A 122 -9.44 -7.40 3.69
C VAL A 122 -10.06 -6.45 2.68
N ILE A 123 -9.83 -6.65 1.38
CA ILE A 123 -10.37 -5.79 0.33
C ILE A 123 -11.90 -5.88 0.27
N ALA A 124 -12.46 -7.09 0.35
CA ALA A 124 -13.91 -7.28 0.41
C ALA A 124 -14.53 -6.56 1.62
N LYS A 125 -13.92 -6.68 2.80
CA LYS A 125 -14.38 -6.00 4.01
C LYS A 125 -14.34 -4.48 3.89
N LEU A 126 -13.25 -3.93 3.33
CA LEU A 126 -13.06 -2.48 3.25
C LEU A 126 -13.96 -1.82 2.21
N PHE A 127 -14.27 -2.50 1.11
CA PHE A 127 -14.92 -1.86 -0.03
C PHE A 127 -16.30 -2.45 -0.36
N VAL A 128 -16.47 -3.76 -0.31
CA VAL A 128 -17.75 -4.40 -0.67
C VAL A 128 -18.73 -4.40 0.49
N GLU A 129 -18.30 -4.87 1.68
CA GLU A 129 -19.17 -4.90 2.86
C GLU A 129 -19.59 -3.51 3.34
N THR A 130 -18.78 -2.49 3.08
CA THR A 130 -19.11 -1.09 3.38
C THR A 130 -19.97 -0.43 2.30
N GLY A 131 -20.21 -1.10 1.17
CA GLY A 131 -20.97 -0.56 0.04
C GLY A 131 -20.24 0.51 -0.78
N LEU A 132 -18.93 0.69 -0.58
CA LEU A 132 -18.11 1.64 -1.34
C LEU A 132 -17.85 1.17 -2.78
N ALA A 133 -17.83 -0.16 -3.00
CA ALA A 133 -17.62 -0.77 -4.30
C ALA A 133 -18.34 -2.13 -4.39
N ASP A 134 -18.34 -2.73 -5.56
CA ASP A 134 -18.88 -4.07 -5.83
C ASP A 134 -17.76 -5.10 -6.11
N TRP A 135 -18.14 -6.35 -6.36
CA TRP A 135 -17.20 -7.43 -6.68
C TRP A 135 -16.45 -7.23 -8.01
N ARG A 136 -16.96 -6.38 -8.92
CA ARG A 136 -16.26 -6.03 -10.16
C ARG A 136 -15.05 -5.15 -9.88
N PHE A 137 -15.15 -4.31 -8.85
CA PHE A 137 -14.01 -3.54 -8.36
C PHE A 137 -12.87 -4.47 -7.91
N ILE A 138 -13.18 -5.51 -7.12
CA ILE A 138 -12.16 -6.48 -6.66
C ILE A 138 -11.51 -7.21 -7.85
N ALA A 139 -12.28 -7.52 -8.89
CA ALA A 139 -11.73 -8.16 -10.09
C ALA A 139 -10.83 -7.23 -10.93
N ARG A 140 -10.94 -5.92 -10.70
CA ARG A 140 -10.11 -4.91 -11.37
C ARG A 140 -8.77 -4.67 -10.65
N VAL A 141 -8.77 -4.69 -9.32
CA VAL A 141 -7.63 -4.34 -8.48
C VAL A 141 -6.94 -5.57 -7.93
#